data_465e57a3d64b4cfbe1902b91f74a35ad
#
_entry.id   465e57a3d64b4cfbe1902b91f74a35ad
#
_cell.length_a   1.000
_cell.length_b   1.000
_cell.length_c   1.000
_cell.angle_alpha   90.00
_cell.angle_beta   90.00
_cell.angle_gamma   90.00
#
_symmetry.space_group_name_H-M   'P 1'
#
loop_
_entity.id
_entity.type
_entity.pdbx_description
1 polymer ?
#
loop_
_entity_poly.entity_id
_entity_poly.type
_entity_poly.pdbx_seq_one_letter_code
_entity_poly.pdbx_strand_id
1 'polypeptide(L)'
;VLHPEPDDRFPQADDNALVLSAAIGGQRILLLSDLGRPGQDALLQRIPNLRADIVVTGLPMQREALSDALLDAIQPRVIIVADSEFPAAERASPKLRERLTQRKVPVLYTRSTGTATIEWRKDNWELRTMSGIRLDGRKPALLPEPPPPEISTEAEPAIDLQ
;
A
#
# COMPACT_ATOMS: atom_id res chain seq x y z
N VAL A 1 -11.37 12.54 9.53
CA VAL A 1 -11.84 12.09 8.20
C VAL A 1 -11.41 13.11 7.18
N LEU A 2 -10.86 12.66 6.05
CA LEU A 2 -10.42 13.52 4.95
C LEU A 2 -11.27 13.32 3.68
N HIS A 3 -11.92 12.18 3.55
CA HIS A 3 -12.77 11.80 2.42
C HIS A 3 -13.72 10.68 2.85
N PRO A 4 -14.94 10.58 2.31
CA PRO A 4 -15.56 11.60 1.46
C PRO A 4 -16.00 12.83 2.27
N GLU A 5 -16.25 13.95 1.60
CA GLU A 5 -17.00 15.06 2.16
C GLU A 5 -18.52 14.79 2.07
N PRO A 6 -19.33 15.47 2.90
CA PRO A 6 -20.78 15.21 2.92
C PRO A 6 -21.47 15.37 1.56
N ASP A 7 -20.94 16.21 0.69
CA ASP A 7 -21.49 16.51 -0.63
C ASP A 7 -20.86 15.69 -1.77
N ASP A 8 -19.83 14.91 -1.48
CA ASP A 8 -19.22 14.02 -2.47
C ASP A 8 -20.22 12.95 -2.95
N ARG A 9 -20.31 12.77 -4.25
CA ARG A 9 -21.19 11.78 -4.89
C ARG A 9 -20.46 11.12 -6.04
N PHE A 10 -19.84 9.98 -5.76
CA PHE A 10 -19.18 9.18 -6.80
C PHE A 10 -20.02 7.95 -7.13
N PRO A 11 -20.09 7.56 -8.41
CA PRO A 11 -20.86 6.38 -8.84
C PRO A 11 -20.34 5.05 -8.28
N GLN A 12 -19.02 4.96 -8.06
CA GLN A 12 -18.39 3.76 -7.56
C GLN A 12 -18.22 3.82 -6.04
N ALA A 13 -18.38 2.69 -5.36
CA ALA A 13 -18.21 2.59 -3.91
C ALA A 13 -16.77 2.95 -3.50
N ASP A 14 -15.78 2.43 -4.22
CA ASP A 14 -14.37 2.67 -3.95
C ASP A 14 -14.00 4.16 -4.03
N ASP A 15 -14.68 4.93 -4.90
CA ASP A 15 -14.44 6.37 -5.02
C ASP A 15 -14.99 7.17 -3.81
N ASN A 16 -15.86 6.54 -3.00
CA ASN A 16 -16.40 7.06 -1.75
C ASN A 16 -15.73 6.42 -0.51
N ALA A 17 -14.63 5.71 -0.68
CA ALA A 17 -13.97 5.01 0.41
C ALA A 17 -13.50 5.97 1.50
N LEU A 18 -13.60 5.54 2.75
CA LEU A 18 -13.25 6.36 3.90
C LEU A 18 -11.74 6.57 3.99
N VAL A 19 -11.31 7.84 4.00
CA VAL A 19 -9.93 8.23 4.23
C VAL A 19 -9.78 8.88 5.60
N LEU A 20 -8.89 8.31 6.41
CA LEU A 20 -8.58 8.80 7.74
C LEU A 20 -7.11 9.23 7.82
N SER A 21 -6.87 10.36 8.49
CA SER A 21 -5.53 10.77 8.90
C SER A 21 -5.47 10.86 10.42
N ALA A 22 -4.42 10.29 11.00
CA ALA A 22 -4.12 10.43 12.42
C ALA A 22 -2.70 10.97 12.59
N ALA A 23 -2.50 11.87 13.56
CA ALA A 23 -1.20 12.37 13.98
C ALA A 23 -0.88 11.87 15.38
N ILE A 24 0.23 11.14 15.53
CA ILE A 24 0.64 10.53 16.79
C ILE A 24 2.13 10.78 16.96
N GLY A 25 2.54 11.45 18.07
CA GLY A 25 3.95 11.72 18.35
C GLY A 25 4.67 12.50 17.25
N GLY A 26 3.98 13.43 16.57
CA GLY A 26 4.54 14.21 15.46
C GLY A 26 4.64 13.46 14.13
N GLN A 27 4.26 12.20 14.09
CA GLN A 27 4.20 11.37 12.88
C GLN A 27 2.75 11.27 12.37
N ARG A 28 2.57 11.13 11.07
CA ARG A 28 1.24 11.03 10.46
C ARG A 28 1.06 9.68 9.77
N ILE A 29 -0.04 9.03 10.08
CA ILE A 29 -0.54 7.87 9.34
C ILE A 29 -1.75 8.26 8.50
N LEU A 30 -1.81 7.75 7.28
CA LEU A 30 -2.92 7.92 6.35
C LEU A 30 -3.49 6.53 6.01
N LEU A 31 -4.77 6.35 6.30
CA LEU A 31 -5.51 5.15 5.96
C LEU A 31 -6.41 5.48 4.78
N LEU A 32 -6.13 4.90 3.62
CA LEU A 32 -6.79 5.22 2.35
C LEU A 32 -7.93 4.25 2.02
N SER A 33 -8.09 3.16 2.79
CA SER A 33 -8.99 2.07 2.40
C SER A 33 -8.70 1.62 0.95
N ASP A 34 -9.70 1.26 0.19
CA ASP A 34 -9.66 0.91 -1.23
C ASP A 34 -9.99 2.08 -2.16
N LEU A 35 -9.55 3.30 -1.80
CA LEU A 35 -9.90 4.53 -2.50
C LEU A 35 -9.57 4.47 -3.99
N GLY A 36 -10.62 4.57 -4.81
CA GLY A 36 -10.53 4.62 -6.26
C GLY A 36 -9.95 5.94 -6.78
N ARG A 37 -9.63 5.98 -8.08
CA ARG A 37 -8.93 7.10 -8.70
C ARG A 37 -9.70 8.43 -8.61
N PRO A 38 -11.01 8.52 -8.91
CA PRO A 38 -11.77 9.75 -8.74
C PRO A 38 -11.74 10.28 -7.31
N GLY A 39 -11.85 9.42 -6.30
CA GLY A 39 -11.73 9.80 -4.90
C GLY A 39 -10.33 10.33 -4.55
N GLN A 40 -9.25 9.72 -5.10
CA GLN A 40 -7.88 10.21 -4.93
C GLN A 40 -7.71 11.61 -5.54
N ASP A 41 -8.24 11.85 -6.74
CA ASP A 41 -8.14 13.12 -7.43
C ASP A 41 -8.92 14.22 -6.67
N ALA A 42 -10.13 13.91 -6.16
CA ALA A 42 -10.91 14.82 -5.32
C ALA A 42 -10.20 15.15 -3.99
N LEU A 43 -9.62 14.15 -3.34
CA LEU A 43 -8.83 14.34 -2.12
C LEU A 43 -7.64 15.27 -2.36
N LEU A 44 -6.91 15.10 -3.46
CA LEU A 44 -5.78 15.95 -3.82
C LEU A 44 -6.17 17.37 -4.19
N GLN A 45 -7.31 17.57 -4.84
CA GLN A 45 -7.83 18.91 -5.12
C GLN A 45 -8.10 19.69 -3.83
N ARG A 46 -8.58 19.02 -2.80
CA ARG A 46 -8.87 19.63 -1.49
C ARG A 46 -7.61 19.81 -0.65
N ILE A 47 -6.71 18.83 -0.67
CA ILE A 47 -5.51 18.80 0.18
C ILE A 47 -4.27 18.52 -0.67
N PRO A 48 -3.79 19.51 -1.43
CA PRO A 48 -2.65 19.31 -2.35
C PRO A 48 -1.34 18.96 -1.64
N ASN A 49 -1.19 19.32 -0.36
CA ASN A 49 -0.03 19.03 0.48
C ASN A 49 -0.33 17.92 1.51
N LEU A 50 -0.90 16.82 1.05
CA LEU A 50 -1.26 15.68 1.88
C LEU A 50 -0.01 14.89 2.28
N ARG A 51 0.62 15.24 3.41
CA ARG A 51 1.82 14.57 3.92
C ARG A 51 1.46 13.47 4.90
N ALA A 52 2.12 12.31 4.79
CA ALA A 52 2.05 11.25 5.78
C ALA A 52 3.33 10.41 5.79
N ASP A 53 3.74 9.93 6.97
CA ASP A 53 4.90 9.06 7.13
C ASP A 53 4.56 7.62 6.75
N ILE A 54 3.37 7.18 7.10
CA ILE A 54 2.89 5.82 6.87
C ILE A 54 1.59 5.89 6.08
N VAL A 55 1.53 5.12 5.00
CA VAL A 55 0.31 4.95 4.20
C VAL A 55 -0.14 3.51 4.29
N VAL A 56 -1.41 3.31 4.60
CA VAL A 56 -2.09 2.01 4.52
C VAL A 56 -3.17 2.10 3.46
N THR A 57 -3.15 1.19 2.50
CA THR A 57 -4.12 1.17 1.40
C THR A 57 -4.63 -0.25 1.16
N GLY A 58 -5.91 -0.35 0.79
CA GLY A 58 -6.47 -1.52 0.13
C GLY A 58 -6.28 -1.45 -1.38
N LEU A 59 -7.01 -2.29 -2.09
CA LEU A 59 -6.97 -2.40 -3.54
C LEU A 59 -8.37 -2.16 -4.10
N PRO A 60 -8.62 -1.03 -4.78
CA PRO A 60 -9.91 -0.79 -5.41
C PRO A 60 -10.18 -1.83 -6.49
N MET A 61 -11.44 -2.22 -6.64
CA MET A 61 -11.85 -3.20 -7.65
C MET A 61 -11.61 -2.71 -9.07
N GLN A 62 -11.73 -1.40 -9.27
CA GLN A 62 -11.51 -0.78 -10.57
C GLN A 62 -10.36 0.22 -10.47
N ARG A 63 -9.40 0.09 -11.42
CA ARG A 63 -8.22 0.95 -11.54
C ARG A 63 -7.16 0.73 -10.46
N GLU A 64 -6.10 1.53 -10.53
CA GLU A 64 -4.92 1.34 -9.68
C GLU A 64 -5.07 2.06 -8.34
N ALA A 65 -4.74 1.37 -7.26
CA ALA A 65 -4.45 2.00 -5.98
C ALA A 65 -3.24 2.94 -6.09
N LEU A 66 -3.20 3.98 -5.26
CA LEU A 66 -2.04 4.85 -5.07
C LEU A 66 -1.51 5.46 -6.38
N SER A 67 -2.24 6.39 -6.96
CA SER A 67 -1.74 7.13 -8.13
C SER A 67 -0.40 7.81 -7.87
N ASP A 68 0.38 8.05 -8.91
CA ASP A 68 1.67 8.74 -8.77
C ASP A 68 1.50 10.14 -8.20
N ALA A 69 0.48 10.88 -8.64
CA ALA A 69 0.15 12.20 -8.09
C ALA A 69 -0.14 12.14 -6.59
N LEU A 70 -0.88 11.12 -6.14
CA LEU A 70 -1.17 10.93 -4.72
C LEU A 70 0.12 10.62 -3.93
N LEU A 71 0.95 9.73 -4.42
CA LEU A 71 2.23 9.39 -3.78
C LEU A 71 3.20 10.58 -3.75
N ASP A 72 3.22 11.40 -4.80
CA ASP A 72 4.05 12.61 -4.86
C ASP A 72 3.60 13.67 -3.84
N ALA A 73 2.30 13.78 -3.60
CA ALA A 73 1.74 14.67 -2.57
C ALA A 73 2.01 14.14 -1.17
N ILE A 74 1.84 12.84 -0.93
CA ILE A 74 1.99 12.22 0.40
C ILE A 74 3.46 12.13 0.81
N GLN A 75 4.35 11.69 -0.08
CA GLN A 75 5.77 11.38 0.17
C GLN A 75 5.96 10.43 1.37
N PRO A 76 5.40 9.24 1.34
CA PRO A 76 5.42 8.32 2.46
C PRO A 76 6.82 7.77 2.71
N ARG A 77 7.09 7.38 3.94
CA ARG A 77 8.30 6.67 4.37
C ARG A 77 8.11 5.15 4.35
N VAL A 78 6.88 4.69 4.45
CA VAL A 78 6.50 3.29 4.28
C VAL A 78 5.09 3.19 3.73
N ILE A 79 4.87 2.21 2.86
CA ILE A 79 3.57 1.89 2.29
C ILE A 79 3.19 0.47 2.73
N ILE A 80 1.99 0.30 3.25
CA ILE A 80 1.40 -1.00 3.58
C ILE A 80 0.23 -1.20 2.63
N VAL A 81 0.33 -2.23 1.80
CA VAL A 81 -0.74 -2.64 0.89
C VAL A 81 -1.45 -3.84 1.51
N ALA A 82 -2.72 -3.65 1.87
CA ALA A 82 -3.59 -4.72 2.32
C ALA A 82 -4.01 -5.54 1.10
N ASP A 83 -3.24 -6.57 0.79
CA ASP A 83 -3.54 -7.52 -0.28
C ASP A 83 -3.77 -8.93 0.28
N SER A 84 -4.56 -9.72 -0.46
CA SER A 84 -5.05 -11.03 -0.04
C SER A 84 -4.70 -12.11 -1.06
N GLU A 85 -4.65 -13.38 -0.62
CA GLU A 85 -4.54 -14.52 -1.54
C GLU A 85 -5.88 -14.75 -2.26
N PHE A 86 -6.98 -14.55 -1.56
CA PHE A 86 -8.34 -14.70 -2.08
C PHE A 86 -9.24 -13.54 -1.64
N PRO A 87 -10.13 -13.09 -2.54
CA PRO A 87 -10.20 -13.40 -3.96
C PRO A 87 -9.01 -12.84 -4.76
N ALA A 88 -8.76 -13.37 -5.97
CA ALA A 88 -7.63 -12.92 -6.80
C ALA A 88 -7.70 -11.42 -7.16
N ALA A 89 -8.89 -10.82 -7.16
CA ALA A 89 -9.09 -9.39 -7.38
C ALA A 89 -8.46 -8.51 -6.28
N GLU A 90 -8.26 -9.07 -5.08
CA GLU A 90 -7.60 -8.39 -3.95
C GLU A 90 -6.08 -8.62 -3.92
N ARG A 91 -5.49 -9.06 -5.02
CA ARG A 91 -4.03 -9.19 -5.15
C ARG A 91 -3.45 -7.94 -5.79
N ALA A 92 -2.37 -7.44 -5.20
CA ALA A 92 -1.60 -6.37 -5.83
C ALA A 92 -1.07 -6.83 -7.19
N SER A 93 -1.47 -6.12 -8.26
CA SER A 93 -1.08 -6.45 -9.63
C SER A 93 0.43 -6.33 -9.83
N PRO A 94 1.04 -7.10 -10.75
CA PRO A 94 2.46 -6.95 -11.10
C PRO A 94 2.82 -5.51 -11.47
N LYS A 95 1.96 -4.82 -12.22
CA LYS A 95 2.15 -3.42 -12.61
C LYS A 95 2.19 -2.48 -11.40
N LEU A 96 1.29 -2.66 -10.42
CA LEU A 96 1.32 -1.88 -9.17
C LEU A 96 2.62 -2.14 -8.40
N ARG A 97 3.02 -3.41 -8.27
CA ARG A 97 4.25 -3.80 -7.57
C ARG A 97 5.49 -3.18 -8.20
N GLU A 98 5.61 -3.26 -9.53
CA GLU A 98 6.71 -2.65 -10.28
C GLU A 98 6.76 -1.14 -10.05
N ARG A 99 5.64 -0.44 -10.20
CA ARG A 99 5.55 1.01 -10.01
C ARG A 99 5.91 1.44 -8.60
N LEU A 100 5.44 0.73 -7.57
CA LEU A 100 5.79 1.03 -6.18
C LEU A 100 7.26 0.74 -5.87
N THR A 101 7.84 -0.31 -6.45
CA THR A 101 9.27 -0.62 -6.31
C THR A 101 10.16 0.51 -6.83
N GLN A 102 9.76 1.17 -7.93
CA GLN A 102 10.51 2.31 -8.49
C GLN A 102 10.55 3.54 -7.56
N ARG A 103 9.64 3.62 -6.59
CA ARG A 103 9.57 4.74 -5.63
C ARG A 103 10.67 4.72 -4.56
N LYS A 104 11.43 3.63 -4.44
CA LYS A 104 12.49 3.46 -3.43
C LYS A 104 12.01 3.67 -1.98
N VAL A 105 10.76 3.37 -1.73
CA VAL A 105 10.12 3.41 -0.42
C VAL A 105 9.78 1.97 -0.02
N PRO A 106 9.99 1.55 1.25
CA PRO A 106 9.55 0.25 1.72
C PRO A 106 8.07 0.02 1.44
N VAL A 107 7.75 -1.08 0.76
CA VAL A 107 6.36 -1.50 0.50
C VAL A 107 6.14 -2.87 1.11
N LEU A 108 5.20 -2.96 2.02
CA LEU A 108 4.81 -4.19 2.70
C LEU A 108 3.47 -4.66 2.14
N TYR A 109 3.44 -5.87 1.63
CA TYR A 109 2.22 -6.51 1.13
C TYR A 109 1.75 -7.53 2.16
N THR A 110 0.56 -7.34 2.74
CA THR A 110 0.08 -8.18 3.84
C THR A 110 0.01 -9.66 3.49
N ARG A 111 -0.23 -10.00 2.21
CA ARG A 111 -0.19 -11.37 1.73
C ARG A 111 1.16 -12.07 1.95
N SER A 112 2.27 -11.35 1.81
CA SER A 112 3.62 -11.90 1.96
C SER A 112 4.21 -11.65 3.34
N THR A 113 3.85 -10.57 4.00
CA THR A 113 4.44 -10.16 5.28
C THR A 113 3.60 -10.55 6.49
N GLY A 114 2.34 -10.93 6.27
CA GLY A 114 1.35 -11.12 7.33
C GLY A 114 0.97 -9.79 7.99
N THR A 115 0.46 -9.85 9.19
CA THR A 115 0.05 -8.68 9.97
C THR A 115 1.22 -7.73 10.20
N ALA A 116 0.99 -6.44 9.99
CA ALA A 116 1.92 -5.37 10.36
C ALA A 116 1.43 -4.69 11.64
N THR A 117 2.29 -4.63 12.65
CA THR A 117 2.04 -3.94 13.92
C THR A 117 2.90 -2.68 13.97
N ILE A 118 2.28 -1.54 14.26
CA ILE A 118 2.98 -0.26 14.43
C ILE A 118 2.90 0.14 15.90
N GLU A 119 4.05 0.25 16.54
CA GLU A 119 4.20 0.77 17.90
C GLU A 119 4.69 2.20 17.86
N TRP A 120 3.93 3.11 18.47
CA TRP A 120 4.27 4.52 18.57
C TRP A 120 5.04 4.79 19.86
N ARG A 121 6.17 5.49 19.73
CA ARG A 121 6.97 5.99 20.85
C ARG A 121 7.05 7.51 20.73
N LYS A 122 7.46 8.18 21.79
CA LYS A 122 7.39 9.64 21.92
C LYS A 122 7.82 10.42 20.65
N ASP A 123 8.90 9.98 19.99
CA ASP A 123 9.46 10.69 18.82
C ASP A 123 9.73 9.74 17.64
N ASN A 124 9.13 8.55 17.67
CA ASN A 124 9.40 7.51 16.66
C ASN A 124 8.27 6.49 16.58
N TRP A 125 8.28 5.71 15.50
CA TRP A 125 7.48 4.51 15.37
C TRP A 125 8.38 3.31 15.04
N GLU A 126 7.96 2.15 15.46
CA GLU A 126 8.56 0.87 15.09
C GLU A 126 7.46 0.00 14.44
N LEU A 127 7.74 -0.48 13.23
CA LEU A 127 6.84 -1.39 12.51
C LEU A 127 7.46 -2.78 12.51
N ARG A 128 6.65 -3.79 12.84
CA ARG A 128 7.01 -5.20 12.81
C ARG A 128 5.98 -5.98 12.04
N THR A 129 6.42 -6.95 11.26
CA THR A 129 5.54 -7.88 10.55
C THR A 129 5.66 -9.30 11.09
N MET A 130 4.67 -10.15 10.79
CA MET A 130 4.73 -11.57 11.14
C MET A 130 5.89 -12.30 10.44
N SER A 131 6.28 -11.87 9.25
CA SER A 131 7.45 -12.41 8.53
C SER A 131 8.80 -11.97 9.11
N GLY A 132 8.81 -11.14 10.17
CA GLY A 132 10.03 -10.71 10.86
C GLY A 132 10.64 -9.42 10.32
N ILE A 133 10.04 -8.74 9.34
CA ILE A 133 10.51 -7.42 8.87
C ILE A 133 10.34 -6.40 10.01
N ARG A 134 11.36 -5.58 10.22
CA ARG A 134 11.35 -4.47 11.18
C ARG A 134 11.78 -3.19 10.50
N LEU A 135 10.96 -2.15 10.63
CA LEU A 135 11.24 -0.80 10.15
C LEU A 135 11.21 0.16 11.32
N ASP A 136 12.13 1.12 11.32
CA ASP A 136 12.21 2.17 12.32
C ASP A 136 12.04 3.54 11.66
N GLY A 137 11.16 4.36 12.19
CA GLY A 137 10.92 5.72 11.72
C GLY A 137 12.12 6.66 11.77
N ARG A 138 13.23 6.29 12.41
CA ARG A 138 14.46 7.09 12.47
C ARG A 138 15.44 6.81 11.33
N LYS A 139 15.39 5.61 10.74
CA LYS A 139 16.35 5.16 9.73
C LYS A 139 15.69 5.05 8.36
N PRO A 140 16.39 5.41 7.27
CA PRO A 140 15.99 4.97 5.95
C PRO A 140 15.95 3.43 5.96
N ALA A 141 14.85 2.84 5.57
CA ALA A 141 14.76 1.38 5.53
C ALA A 141 15.63 0.84 4.39
N LEU A 142 16.57 -0.03 4.72
CA LEU A 142 17.16 -0.94 3.75
C LEU A 142 16.08 -1.99 3.46
N LEU A 143 15.56 -1.98 2.23
CA LEU A 143 14.62 -3.01 1.79
C LEU A 143 15.33 -4.37 1.81
N PRO A 144 14.73 -5.42 2.39
CA PRO A 144 15.19 -6.76 2.13
C PRO A 144 15.07 -7.04 0.63
N GLU A 145 16.10 -7.64 0.05
CA GLU A 145 16.03 -8.08 -1.34
C GLU A 145 14.80 -8.98 -1.55
N PRO A 146 14.06 -8.82 -2.65
CA PRO A 146 12.96 -9.71 -2.95
C PRO A 146 13.48 -11.14 -3.03
N PRO A 147 12.74 -12.15 -2.54
CA PRO A 147 13.12 -13.54 -2.70
C PRO A 147 13.33 -13.82 -4.19
N PRO A 148 14.33 -14.65 -4.54
CA PRO A 148 14.57 -15.01 -5.93
C PRO A 148 13.28 -15.60 -6.54
N PRO A 149 13.04 -15.36 -7.84
CA PRO A 149 11.86 -15.91 -8.49
C PRO A 149 11.83 -17.43 -8.31
N GLU A 150 10.72 -17.96 -7.82
CA GLU A 150 10.50 -19.40 -7.79
C GLU A 150 10.58 -19.91 -9.22
N ILE A 151 11.62 -20.66 -9.53
CA ILE A 151 11.76 -21.36 -10.80
C ILE A 151 10.70 -22.47 -10.75
N SER A 152 9.55 -22.21 -11.38
CA SER A 152 8.58 -23.27 -11.63
C SER A 152 9.27 -24.31 -12.52
N THR A 153 9.71 -25.39 -11.90
CA THR A 153 10.12 -26.59 -12.65
C THR A 153 8.83 -27.24 -13.17
N GLU A 154 8.30 -26.71 -14.26
CA GLU A 154 7.35 -27.48 -15.05
C GLU A 154 8.11 -28.69 -15.63
N ALA A 155 7.85 -29.85 -15.07
CA ALA A 155 8.32 -31.11 -15.62
C ALA A 155 7.71 -31.25 -17.02
N GLU A 156 8.57 -31.24 -18.04
CA GLU A 156 8.16 -31.62 -19.40
C GLU A 156 7.53 -33.01 -19.35
N PRO A 157 6.34 -33.20 -19.94
CA PRO A 157 5.77 -34.52 -20.08
C PRO A 157 6.66 -35.36 -21.03
N ALA A 158 7.11 -36.49 -20.55
CA ALA A 158 7.83 -37.47 -21.34
C ALA A 158 6.97 -37.86 -22.56
N ILE A 159 7.48 -37.58 -23.75
CA ILE A 159 6.88 -38.04 -25.01
C ILE A 159 7.23 -39.51 -25.16
N ASP A 160 6.24 -40.38 -24.95
CA ASP A 160 6.35 -41.82 -25.18
C ASP A 160 6.25 -42.06 -26.69
N LEU A 161 7.38 -42.40 -27.33
CA LEU A 161 7.44 -42.80 -28.73
C LEU A 161 7.21 -44.29 -28.80
N GLN A 162 6.03 -44.69 -29.17
CA GLN A 162 5.73 -46.02 -29.74
C GLN A 162 5.72 -46.00 -31.25
#